data_4ebc13f240a5b43762522448c9b77c1e
#
_entry.id   4ebc13f240a5b43762522448c9b77c1e
#
_cell.length_a   1.000
_cell.length_b   1.000
_cell.length_c   1.000
_cell.angle_alpha   90.00
_cell.angle_beta   90.00
_cell.angle_gamma   90.00
#
_symmetry.space_group_name_H-M   'P 1'
#
loop_
_entity.id
_entity.type
_entity.pdbx_description
1 polymer ?
#
loop_
_entity_poly.entity_id
_entity_poly.type
_entity_poly.pdbx_seq_one_letter_code
_entity_poly.pdbx_strand_id
1 'polypeptide(L)'
;MPKISRRHKENQAKTKKIVFSNLEEAIKILKETATAKFDETVELHANLNIDPKYADQQLRTTVTLPHGVGKSIKIAVLTNETNINEAQNAGADIVGNNELIEEISQGNIDFDLLIATPDMMPKLAKLGRVLGPKGLMPSPKSGTVSTTLTETLGDFKKGKFEYKADKTGVVHVSFGKSEFTEIQLNENLTALYRSIEQNRPSGVKGKYFKNIFICTTMGPSIQLDVGIFD
;
A
#
# COMPACT_ATOMS: atom_id res chain seq x y z
N MET A 1 -19.45 22.95 17.31
CA MET A 1 -18.22 22.26 16.86
C MET A 1 -17.93 21.09 17.81
N PRO A 2 -17.55 19.91 17.35
CA PRO A 2 -17.19 18.80 18.23
C PRO A 2 -15.99 19.19 19.12
N LYS A 3 -16.02 18.76 20.39
CA LYS A 3 -14.91 19.04 21.31
C LYS A 3 -13.71 18.16 20.94
N ILE A 4 -12.61 18.77 20.53
CA ILE A 4 -11.34 18.08 20.26
C ILE A 4 -10.74 17.61 21.57
N SER A 5 -10.26 16.35 21.64
CA SER A 5 -9.64 15.76 22.84
C SER A 5 -8.37 16.53 23.24
N ARG A 6 -8.00 16.50 24.55
CA ARG A 6 -6.78 17.14 25.04
C ARG A 6 -5.53 16.61 24.32
N ARG A 7 -5.40 15.28 24.20
CA ARG A 7 -4.32 14.59 23.45
C ARG A 7 -4.16 15.15 22.02
N HIS A 8 -5.27 15.25 21.30
CA HIS A 8 -5.21 15.74 19.90
C HIS A 8 -4.80 17.21 19.83
N LYS A 9 -5.23 18.05 20.79
CA LYS A 9 -4.79 19.45 20.86
C LYS A 9 -3.30 19.57 21.13
N GLU A 10 -2.77 18.79 22.06
CA GLU A 10 -1.35 18.76 22.42
C GLU A 10 -0.50 18.28 21.22
N ASN A 11 -0.88 17.19 20.59
CA ASN A 11 -0.20 16.67 19.41
C ASN A 11 -0.27 17.65 18.23
N GLN A 12 -1.44 18.27 18.01
CA GLN A 12 -1.61 19.26 16.96
C GLN A 12 -0.79 20.54 17.22
N ALA A 13 -0.54 20.91 18.46
CA ALA A 13 0.31 22.06 18.79
C ALA A 13 1.77 21.84 18.38
N LYS A 14 2.26 20.59 18.43
CA LYS A 14 3.62 20.19 18.02
C LYS A 14 3.82 20.23 16.49
N THR A 15 2.74 20.02 15.72
CA THR A 15 2.83 19.87 14.26
C THR A 15 2.22 21.03 13.48
N LYS A 16 1.54 21.98 14.16
CA LYS A 16 0.78 23.02 13.53
C LYS A 16 1.67 23.99 12.73
N LYS A 17 1.38 24.08 11.42
CA LYS A 17 1.99 25.07 10.49
C LYS A 17 3.51 24.93 10.25
N ILE A 18 4.09 23.79 10.57
CA ILE A 18 5.50 23.53 10.30
C ILE A 18 5.59 22.66 9.06
N VAL A 19 6.30 23.12 8.05
CA VAL A 19 6.74 22.28 6.92
C VAL A 19 8.12 21.80 7.27
N PHE A 20 8.31 20.49 7.37
CA PHE A 20 9.57 19.90 7.76
C PHE A 20 10.48 19.73 6.56
N SER A 21 11.68 20.31 6.65
CA SER A 21 12.75 20.18 5.65
C SER A 21 13.79 19.14 6.05
N ASN A 22 13.63 18.50 7.23
CA ASN A 22 14.46 17.40 7.68
C ASN A 22 13.59 16.17 7.96
N LEU A 23 13.89 15.08 7.26
CA LEU A 23 13.11 13.85 7.33
C LEU A 23 13.24 13.16 8.70
N GLU A 24 14.43 13.18 9.29
CA GLU A 24 14.68 12.57 10.60
C GLU A 24 13.86 13.27 11.69
N GLU A 25 13.82 14.61 11.67
CA GLU A 25 13.02 15.38 12.62
C GLU A 25 11.53 15.11 12.45
N ALA A 26 11.05 15.02 11.21
CA ALA A 26 9.66 14.72 10.93
C ALA A 26 9.25 13.32 11.44
N ILE A 27 10.09 12.31 11.23
CA ILE A 27 9.85 10.94 11.71
C ILE A 27 9.92 10.88 13.25
N LYS A 28 10.84 11.60 13.88
CA LYS A 28 10.93 11.68 15.33
C LYS A 28 9.65 12.26 15.95
N ILE A 29 9.16 13.39 15.43
CA ILE A 29 7.91 14.01 15.88
C ILE A 29 6.71 13.09 15.59
N LEU A 30 6.72 12.40 14.45
CA LEU A 30 5.71 11.42 14.11
C LEU A 30 5.61 10.33 15.19
N LYS A 31 6.74 9.76 15.63
CA LYS A 31 6.78 8.76 16.70
C LYS A 31 6.36 9.33 18.07
N GLU A 32 6.76 10.56 18.39
CA GLU A 32 6.35 11.25 19.63
C GLU A 32 4.83 11.54 19.68
N THR A 33 4.18 11.67 18.52
CA THR A 33 2.73 11.90 18.43
C THR A 33 1.92 10.62 18.37
N ALA A 34 2.56 9.46 18.18
CA ALA A 34 1.94 8.13 18.23
C ALA A 34 1.72 7.71 19.69
N THR A 35 0.63 8.16 20.28
CA THR A 35 0.32 8.00 21.72
C THR A 35 -0.82 7.03 21.99
N ALA A 36 -1.27 6.25 21.02
CA ALA A 36 -2.30 5.23 21.20
C ALA A 36 -1.75 4.01 21.98
N LYS A 37 -2.66 3.21 22.54
CA LYS A 37 -2.31 1.99 23.29
C LYS A 37 -2.08 0.77 22.40
N PHE A 38 -2.14 0.95 21.08
CA PHE A 38 -1.91 -0.09 20.08
C PHE A 38 -0.80 0.38 19.12
N ASP A 39 -0.18 -0.56 18.42
CA ASP A 39 0.83 -0.25 17.41
C ASP A 39 0.20 0.45 16.20
N GLU A 40 0.41 1.78 16.12
CA GLU A 40 -0.16 2.62 15.09
C GLU A 40 0.52 2.35 13.73
N THR A 41 -0.26 2.34 12.67
CA THR A 41 0.27 2.29 11.31
C THR A 41 0.73 3.67 10.89
N VAL A 42 1.86 3.73 10.20
CA VAL A 42 2.42 4.97 9.65
C VAL A 42 2.07 5.04 8.17
N GLU A 43 1.51 6.17 7.74
CA GLU A 43 0.97 6.36 6.40
C GLU A 43 1.54 7.60 5.72
N LEU A 44 1.74 7.47 4.41
CA LEU A 44 2.09 8.56 3.50
C LEU A 44 0.85 8.97 2.70
N HIS A 45 0.61 10.28 2.60
CA HIS A 45 -0.42 10.87 1.76
C HIS A 45 0.24 11.86 0.81
N ALA A 46 0.41 11.46 -0.45
CA ALA A 46 1.01 12.28 -1.49
C ALA A 46 -0.08 12.86 -2.40
N ASN A 47 -0.26 14.16 -2.39
CA ASN A 47 -1.15 14.85 -3.31
C ASN A 47 -0.38 15.14 -4.60
N LEU A 48 -0.79 14.46 -5.67
CA LEU A 48 -0.15 14.52 -6.98
C LEU A 48 -0.88 15.49 -7.91
N ASN A 49 -0.14 16.05 -8.86
CA ASN A 49 -0.71 16.92 -9.90
C ASN A 49 -1.16 16.10 -11.11
N ILE A 50 -2.05 15.15 -10.89
CA ILE A 50 -2.63 14.26 -11.91
C ILE A 50 -4.14 14.46 -11.99
N ASP A 51 -4.74 14.15 -13.14
CA ASP A 51 -6.19 14.00 -13.28
C ASP A 51 -6.52 12.54 -13.62
N PRO A 52 -6.94 11.74 -12.62
CA PRO A 52 -7.20 10.31 -12.78
C PRO A 52 -8.38 9.95 -13.70
N LYS A 53 -9.11 10.96 -14.18
CA LYS A 53 -10.16 10.76 -15.21
C LYS A 53 -9.55 10.31 -16.54
N TYR A 54 -8.34 10.76 -16.83
CA TYR A 54 -7.62 10.37 -18.05
C TYR A 54 -6.84 9.09 -17.80
N ALA A 55 -6.96 8.12 -18.70
CA ALA A 55 -6.33 6.81 -18.57
C ALA A 55 -4.79 6.88 -18.57
N ASP A 56 -4.21 7.87 -19.25
CA ASP A 56 -2.77 8.17 -19.32
C ASP A 56 -2.21 8.84 -18.07
N GLN A 57 -3.07 9.33 -17.17
CA GLN A 57 -2.70 9.95 -15.90
C GLN A 57 -3.04 9.09 -14.67
N GLN A 58 -3.52 7.87 -14.87
CA GLN A 58 -3.80 6.95 -13.78
C GLN A 58 -2.49 6.34 -13.26
N LEU A 59 -2.22 6.57 -11.97
CA LEU A 59 -1.11 5.92 -11.27
C LEU A 59 -1.62 4.66 -10.56
N ARG A 60 -1.11 3.51 -11.00
CA ARG A 60 -1.32 2.20 -10.36
C ARG A 60 -0.10 1.34 -10.59
N THR A 61 0.65 1.05 -9.55
CA THR A 61 1.91 0.32 -9.62
C THR A 61 2.20 -0.39 -8.31
N THR A 62 3.32 -1.09 -8.24
CA THR A 62 3.78 -1.82 -7.06
C THR A 62 5.11 -1.26 -6.57
N VAL A 63 5.34 -1.39 -5.29
CA VAL A 63 6.61 -1.10 -4.63
C VAL A 63 6.97 -2.22 -3.67
N THR A 64 8.27 -2.49 -3.54
CA THR A 64 8.80 -3.38 -2.50
C THR A 64 9.50 -2.52 -1.46
N LEU A 65 9.01 -2.56 -0.22
CA LEU A 65 9.64 -1.84 0.87
C LEU A 65 10.78 -2.68 1.47
N PRO A 66 11.96 -2.08 1.75
CA PRO A 66 13.10 -2.79 2.33
C PRO A 66 12.76 -3.52 3.64
N HIS A 67 11.96 -2.91 4.50
CA HIS A 67 11.57 -3.46 5.81
C HIS A 67 10.11 -3.95 5.86
N GLY A 68 9.43 -4.03 4.71
CA GLY A 68 8.00 -4.38 4.65
C GLY A 68 7.11 -3.36 5.34
N VAL A 69 5.84 -3.71 5.54
CA VAL A 69 4.81 -2.86 6.16
C VAL A 69 4.59 -3.20 7.64
N GLY A 70 5.18 -4.30 8.14
CA GLY A 70 4.96 -4.77 9.52
C GLY A 70 3.61 -5.49 9.73
N LYS A 71 2.96 -5.94 8.65
CA LYS A 71 1.76 -6.79 8.70
C LYS A 71 2.06 -8.11 7.99
N SER A 72 1.77 -9.22 8.64
CA SER A 72 1.73 -10.52 7.95
C SER A 72 0.52 -10.56 7.02
N ILE A 73 0.76 -10.81 5.74
CA ILE A 73 -0.27 -10.86 4.71
C ILE A 73 -0.61 -12.32 4.44
N LYS A 74 -1.88 -12.70 4.53
CA LYS A 74 -2.36 -14.00 4.09
C LYS A 74 -2.52 -13.99 2.58
N ILE A 75 -1.78 -14.85 1.88
CA ILE A 75 -1.76 -14.93 0.42
C ILE A 75 -2.51 -16.17 -0.04
N ALA A 76 -3.56 -15.96 -0.82
CA ALA A 76 -4.25 -17.02 -1.53
C ALA A 76 -3.73 -17.12 -2.97
N VAL A 77 -3.58 -18.35 -3.46
CA VAL A 77 -3.16 -18.63 -4.84
C VAL A 77 -4.23 -19.44 -5.56
N LEU A 78 -4.69 -18.91 -6.67
CA LEU A 78 -5.61 -19.61 -7.56
C LEU A 78 -4.84 -20.13 -8.78
N THR A 79 -4.76 -21.45 -8.89
CA THR A 79 -3.99 -22.10 -9.95
C THR A 79 -4.63 -23.40 -10.40
N ASN A 80 -4.12 -23.98 -11.48
CA ASN A 80 -4.48 -25.30 -11.95
C ASN A 80 -3.91 -26.39 -11.04
N GLU A 81 -4.48 -27.58 -11.07
CA GLU A 81 -4.08 -28.72 -10.25
C GLU A 81 -2.60 -29.07 -10.37
N THR A 82 -2.00 -28.87 -11.54
CA THR A 82 -0.59 -29.13 -11.81
C THR A 82 0.37 -28.27 -10.98
N ASN A 83 -0.02 -27.06 -10.62
CA ASN A 83 0.84 -26.07 -9.95
C ASN A 83 0.49 -25.89 -8.46
N ILE A 84 -0.46 -26.68 -7.92
CA ILE A 84 -0.85 -26.60 -6.50
C ILE A 84 0.35 -26.89 -5.60
N ASN A 85 1.09 -27.96 -5.89
CA ASN A 85 2.27 -28.34 -5.10
C ASN A 85 3.37 -27.28 -5.15
N GLU A 86 3.56 -26.63 -6.30
CA GLU A 86 4.51 -25.54 -6.43
C GLU A 86 4.11 -24.31 -5.58
N ALA A 87 2.84 -23.94 -5.62
CA ALA A 87 2.32 -22.83 -4.81
C ALA A 87 2.41 -23.11 -3.30
N GLN A 88 2.14 -24.34 -2.86
CA GLN A 88 2.28 -24.72 -1.46
C GLN A 88 3.75 -24.70 -1.01
N ASN A 89 4.66 -25.24 -1.82
CA ASN A 89 6.09 -25.24 -1.52
C ASN A 89 6.68 -23.81 -1.52
N ALA A 90 6.14 -22.92 -2.34
CA ALA A 90 6.49 -21.50 -2.34
C ALA A 90 5.93 -20.73 -1.12
N GLY A 91 5.09 -21.40 -0.30
CA GLY A 91 4.61 -20.89 0.98
C GLY A 91 3.32 -20.08 0.88
N ALA A 92 2.46 -20.34 -0.09
CA ALA A 92 1.11 -19.79 -0.09
C ALA A 92 0.32 -20.28 1.14
N ASP A 93 -0.48 -19.40 1.74
CA ASP A 93 -1.28 -19.73 2.92
C ASP A 93 -2.54 -20.53 2.53
N ILE A 94 -3.12 -20.17 1.40
CA ILE A 94 -4.30 -20.83 0.82
C ILE A 94 -4.00 -21.12 -0.65
N VAL A 95 -4.16 -22.36 -1.07
CA VAL A 95 -4.03 -22.74 -2.48
C VAL A 95 -5.28 -23.48 -2.90
N GLY A 96 -5.88 -23.06 -4.00
CA GLY A 96 -7.10 -23.69 -4.48
C GLY A 96 -7.30 -23.57 -5.99
N ASN A 97 -8.27 -24.30 -6.45
CA ASN A 97 -8.74 -24.31 -7.83
C ASN A 97 -10.23 -23.86 -7.86
N ASN A 98 -11.10 -24.64 -8.44
CA ASN A 98 -12.52 -24.33 -8.55
C ASN A 98 -13.22 -24.25 -7.18
N GLU A 99 -12.78 -25.03 -6.21
CA GLU A 99 -13.29 -25.01 -4.82
C GLU A 99 -13.12 -23.62 -4.18
N LEU A 100 -11.94 -23.04 -4.32
CA LEU A 100 -11.69 -21.68 -3.81
C LEU A 100 -12.55 -20.62 -4.50
N ILE A 101 -12.88 -20.81 -5.79
CA ILE A 101 -13.79 -19.94 -6.53
C ILE A 101 -15.21 -20.00 -5.94
N GLU A 102 -15.66 -21.19 -5.57
CA GLU A 102 -16.97 -21.39 -4.94
C GLU A 102 -17.03 -20.75 -3.55
N GLU A 103 -16.02 -20.94 -2.73
CA GLU A 103 -15.90 -20.29 -1.41
C GLU A 103 -15.95 -18.77 -1.51
N ILE A 104 -15.18 -18.18 -2.43
CA ILE A 104 -15.19 -16.73 -2.69
C ILE A 104 -16.57 -16.29 -3.17
N SER A 105 -17.26 -17.07 -4.00
CA SER A 105 -18.62 -16.74 -4.49
C SER A 105 -19.65 -16.70 -3.38
N GLN A 106 -19.48 -17.53 -2.34
CA GLN A 106 -20.30 -17.56 -1.13
C GLN A 106 -19.95 -16.41 -0.17
N GLY A 107 -18.86 -15.66 -0.45
CA GLY A 107 -18.42 -14.51 0.37
C GLY A 107 -17.38 -14.87 1.44
N ASN A 108 -16.93 -16.13 1.50
CA ASN A 108 -15.87 -16.57 2.40
C ASN A 108 -14.51 -16.11 1.85
N ILE A 109 -13.95 -15.05 2.41
CA ILE A 109 -12.66 -14.46 2.00
C ILE A 109 -11.82 -14.29 3.24
N ASP A 110 -10.89 -15.22 3.46
CA ASP A 110 -9.95 -15.21 4.59
C ASP A 110 -8.50 -15.00 4.12
N PHE A 111 -8.32 -14.08 3.17
CA PHE A 111 -7.02 -13.71 2.65
C PHE A 111 -6.94 -12.19 2.39
N ASP A 112 -5.72 -11.65 2.46
CA ASP A 112 -5.43 -10.24 2.20
C ASP A 112 -4.99 -9.98 0.75
N LEU A 113 -4.47 -11.01 0.05
CA LEU A 113 -4.00 -10.91 -1.33
C LEU A 113 -4.37 -12.17 -2.10
N LEU A 114 -4.81 -11.98 -3.36
CA LEU A 114 -5.08 -13.09 -4.27
C LEU A 114 -4.11 -13.03 -5.46
N ILE A 115 -3.34 -14.10 -5.65
CA ILE A 115 -2.50 -14.30 -6.83
C ILE A 115 -3.20 -15.34 -7.72
N ALA A 116 -3.18 -15.13 -9.01
CA ALA A 116 -3.78 -16.04 -9.97
C ALA A 116 -2.87 -16.34 -11.14
N THR A 117 -2.96 -17.55 -11.68
CA THR A 117 -2.38 -17.86 -13.00
C THR A 117 -3.24 -17.27 -14.11
N PRO A 118 -2.65 -16.88 -15.26
CA PRO A 118 -3.42 -16.32 -16.38
C PRO A 118 -4.59 -17.18 -16.82
N ASP A 119 -4.45 -18.51 -16.76
CA ASP A 119 -5.46 -19.49 -17.15
C ASP A 119 -6.74 -19.42 -16.31
N MET A 120 -6.61 -18.99 -15.03
CA MET A 120 -7.73 -18.91 -14.11
C MET A 120 -8.46 -17.55 -14.16
N MET A 121 -7.88 -16.56 -14.84
CA MET A 121 -8.47 -15.21 -14.95
C MET A 121 -9.89 -15.18 -15.55
N PRO A 122 -10.22 -15.96 -16.62
CA PRO A 122 -11.58 -15.99 -17.15
C PRO A 122 -12.62 -16.48 -16.13
N LYS A 123 -12.23 -17.41 -15.24
CA LYS A 123 -13.11 -17.90 -14.17
C LYS A 123 -13.28 -16.86 -13.07
N LEU A 124 -12.19 -16.17 -12.69
CA LEU A 124 -12.20 -15.08 -11.72
C LEU A 124 -13.01 -13.86 -12.17
N ALA A 125 -13.12 -13.61 -13.47
CA ALA A 125 -13.90 -12.48 -13.99
C ALA A 125 -15.36 -12.51 -13.50
N LYS A 126 -15.93 -13.71 -13.29
CA LYS A 126 -17.28 -13.88 -12.73
C LYS A 126 -17.39 -13.38 -11.29
N LEU A 127 -16.30 -13.41 -10.53
CA LEU A 127 -16.21 -12.97 -9.14
C LEU A 127 -15.88 -11.48 -9.00
N GLY A 128 -15.75 -10.75 -10.10
CA GLY A 128 -15.41 -9.32 -10.09
C GLY A 128 -16.36 -8.46 -9.26
N ARG A 129 -17.64 -8.87 -9.13
CA ARG A 129 -18.62 -8.18 -8.26
C ARG A 129 -18.32 -8.34 -6.77
N VAL A 130 -17.64 -9.42 -6.36
CA VAL A 130 -17.29 -9.71 -4.96
C VAL A 130 -15.90 -9.19 -4.64
N LEU A 131 -14.91 -9.50 -5.48
CA LEU A 131 -13.50 -9.15 -5.28
C LEU A 131 -13.19 -7.69 -5.63
N GLY A 132 -13.89 -7.12 -6.62
CA GLY A 132 -13.65 -5.75 -7.09
C GLY A 132 -13.80 -4.67 -6.01
N PRO A 133 -14.95 -4.60 -5.29
CA PRO A 133 -15.15 -3.62 -4.22
C PRO A 133 -14.17 -3.76 -3.06
N LYS A 134 -13.70 -5.00 -2.80
CA LYS A 134 -12.72 -5.29 -1.75
C LYS A 134 -11.27 -5.01 -2.19
N GLY A 135 -11.03 -4.71 -3.48
CA GLY A 135 -9.69 -4.46 -4.01
C GLY A 135 -8.83 -5.71 -4.16
N LEU A 136 -9.42 -6.91 -4.06
CA LEU A 136 -8.72 -8.20 -4.08
C LEU A 136 -8.63 -8.83 -5.48
N MET A 137 -9.15 -8.15 -6.51
CA MET A 137 -9.12 -8.67 -7.89
C MET A 137 -7.70 -8.66 -8.44
N PRO A 138 -7.15 -9.83 -8.85
CA PRO A 138 -5.82 -9.88 -9.44
C PRO A 138 -5.71 -9.04 -10.72
N SER A 139 -4.55 -8.42 -10.92
CA SER A 139 -4.27 -7.59 -12.09
C SER A 139 -2.85 -7.81 -12.60
N PRO A 140 -2.64 -7.90 -13.92
CA PRO A 140 -1.30 -7.96 -14.49
C PRO A 140 -0.44 -6.73 -14.11
N LYS A 141 -1.06 -5.55 -13.99
CA LYS A 141 -0.37 -4.30 -13.62
C LYS A 141 0.17 -4.31 -12.20
N SER A 142 -0.46 -5.04 -11.29
CA SER A 142 0.00 -5.23 -9.91
C SER A 142 0.89 -6.45 -9.73
N GLY A 143 1.21 -7.18 -10.81
CA GLY A 143 2.02 -8.38 -10.74
C GLY A 143 1.39 -9.53 -9.96
N THR A 144 0.08 -9.47 -9.67
CA THR A 144 -0.68 -10.52 -8.98
C THR A 144 -1.20 -11.59 -9.96
N VAL A 145 -0.99 -11.39 -11.26
CA VAL A 145 -1.22 -12.40 -12.30
C VAL A 145 0.15 -12.81 -12.85
N SER A 146 0.59 -14.02 -12.55
CA SER A 146 1.91 -14.52 -12.93
C SER A 146 1.88 -16.01 -13.25
N THR A 147 2.81 -16.44 -14.10
CA THR A 147 3.11 -17.85 -14.35
C THR A 147 4.20 -18.37 -13.40
N THR A 148 5.08 -17.49 -12.88
CA THR A 148 6.14 -17.82 -11.92
C THR A 148 5.65 -17.58 -10.50
N LEU A 149 4.98 -18.59 -9.91
CA LEU A 149 4.36 -18.45 -8.59
C LEU A 149 5.39 -18.28 -7.48
N THR A 150 6.49 -19.00 -7.54
CA THR A 150 7.54 -19.02 -6.50
C THR A 150 8.17 -17.61 -6.31
N GLU A 151 8.56 -16.97 -7.40
CA GLU A 151 9.15 -15.63 -7.37
C GLU A 151 8.13 -14.59 -6.89
N THR A 152 6.92 -14.64 -7.46
CA THR A 152 5.84 -13.71 -7.13
C THR A 152 5.47 -13.78 -5.64
N LEU A 153 5.28 -14.99 -5.10
CA LEU A 153 5.02 -15.19 -3.67
C LEU A 153 6.15 -14.67 -2.79
N GLY A 154 7.40 -14.94 -3.20
CA GLY A 154 8.59 -14.45 -2.51
C GLY A 154 8.63 -12.92 -2.42
N ASP A 155 8.29 -12.24 -3.51
CA ASP A 155 8.25 -10.76 -3.56
C ASP A 155 7.18 -10.18 -2.64
N PHE A 156 5.95 -10.72 -2.70
CA PHE A 156 4.86 -10.23 -1.84
C PHE A 156 5.14 -10.50 -0.36
N LYS A 157 5.76 -11.62 -0.01
CA LYS A 157 6.22 -11.91 1.36
C LYS A 157 7.34 -10.99 1.83
N LYS A 158 8.19 -10.52 0.92
CA LYS A 158 9.24 -9.52 1.21
C LYS A 158 8.70 -8.10 1.39
N GLY A 159 7.38 -7.89 1.23
CA GLY A 159 6.76 -6.59 1.44
C GLY A 159 6.47 -5.81 0.16
N LYS A 160 6.35 -6.50 -0.99
CA LYS A 160 5.79 -5.92 -2.20
C LYS A 160 4.29 -5.70 -2.02
N PHE A 161 3.80 -4.52 -2.35
CA PHE A 161 2.36 -4.23 -2.35
C PHE A 161 2.00 -3.27 -3.49
N GLU A 162 0.72 -3.23 -3.80
CA GLU A 162 0.17 -2.35 -4.83
C GLU A 162 -0.28 -1.03 -4.20
N TYR A 163 -0.02 0.08 -4.88
CA TYR A 163 -0.62 1.36 -4.57
C TYR A 163 -1.22 2.02 -5.81
N LYS A 164 -2.23 2.83 -5.59
CA LYS A 164 -2.94 3.57 -6.65
C LYS A 164 -3.31 4.96 -6.18
N ALA A 165 -3.40 5.89 -7.13
CA ALA A 165 -4.02 7.18 -6.86
C ALA A 165 -5.55 7.04 -6.77
N ASP A 166 -6.16 7.79 -5.87
CA ASP A 166 -7.61 7.92 -5.76
C ASP A 166 -8.20 8.81 -6.87
N LYS A 167 -9.51 9.04 -6.84
CA LYS A 167 -10.21 9.87 -7.84
C LYS A 167 -9.81 11.36 -7.77
N THR A 168 -9.19 11.79 -6.69
CA THR A 168 -8.74 13.18 -6.46
C THR A 168 -7.26 13.39 -6.77
N GLY A 169 -6.54 12.32 -7.17
CA GLY A 169 -5.11 12.36 -7.46
C GLY A 169 -4.23 12.25 -6.22
N VAL A 170 -4.77 11.74 -5.12
CA VAL A 170 -4.00 11.50 -3.89
C VAL A 170 -3.63 10.03 -3.78
N VAL A 171 -2.39 9.75 -3.40
CA VAL A 171 -1.91 8.40 -3.07
C VAL A 171 -1.89 8.27 -1.56
N HIS A 172 -2.54 7.24 -1.04
CA HIS A 172 -2.59 6.88 0.37
C HIS A 172 -1.93 5.51 0.55
N VAL A 173 -0.83 5.46 1.31
CA VAL A 173 -0.02 4.24 1.44
C VAL A 173 0.56 4.13 2.85
N SER A 174 0.43 2.95 3.46
CA SER A 174 1.13 2.62 4.68
C SER A 174 2.57 2.20 4.37
N PHE A 175 3.56 2.72 5.12
CA PHE A 175 4.96 2.40 4.93
C PHE A 175 5.66 1.85 6.16
N GLY A 176 4.92 1.58 7.24
CA GLY A 176 5.46 0.93 8.43
C GLY A 176 4.53 0.99 9.63
N LYS A 177 5.09 0.64 10.77
CA LYS A 177 4.46 0.66 12.08
C LYS A 177 5.20 1.62 13.03
N SER A 178 4.51 2.08 14.07
CA SER A 178 5.12 2.97 15.06
C SER A 178 6.27 2.32 15.84
N GLU A 179 6.28 0.99 15.93
CA GLU A 179 7.36 0.21 16.54
C GLU A 179 8.66 0.18 15.72
N PHE A 180 8.60 0.47 14.41
CA PHE A 180 9.79 0.50 13.56
C PHE A 180 10.78 1.56 14.04
N THR A 181 12.07 1.30 13.82
CA THR A 181 13.11 2.29 14.10
C THR A 181 12.99 3.49 13.15
N GLU A 182 13.55 4.63 13.53
CA GLU A 182 13.55 5.84 12.69
C GLU A 182 14.26 5.58 11.36
N ILE A 183 15.33 4.79 11.36
CA ILE A 183 16.09 4.40 10.16
C ILE A 183 15.21 3.58 9.22
N GLN A 184 14.51 2.56 9.72
CA GLN A 184 13.63 1.72 8.91
C GLN A 184 12.48 2.52 8.28
N LEU A 185 11.88 3.44 9.03
CA LEU A 185 10.83 4.31 8.50
C LEU A 185 11.36 5.26 7.43
N ASN A 186 12.58 5.80 7.62
CA ASN A 186 13.23 6.66 6.65
C ASN A 186 13.52 5.92 5.33
N GLU A 187 14.10 4.73 5.41
CA GLU A 187 14.40 3.91 4.23
C GLU A 187 13.13 3.50 3.48
N ASN A 188 12.09 3.06 4.19
CA ASN A 188 10.80 2.73 3.59
C ASN A 188 10.14 3.95 2.92
N LEU A 189 10.15 5.10 3.59
CA LEU A 189 9.56 6.33 3.05
C LEU A 189 10.30 6.81 1.80
N THR A 190 11.64 6.75 1.82
CA THR A 190 12.48 7.12 0.67
C THR A 190 12.25 6.17 -0.51
N ALA A 191 12.18 4.87 -0.27
CA ALA A 191 11.87 3.88 -1.30
C ALA A 191 10.50 4.11 -1.93
N LEU A 192 9.49 4.43 -1.10
CA LEU A 192 8.14 4.72 -1.57
C LEU A 192 8.08 6.01 -2.39
N TYR A 193 8.72 7.10 -1.92
CA TYR A 193 8.80 8.35 -2.66
C TYR A 193 9.43 8.16 -4.05
N ARG A 194 10.59 7.50 -4.10
CA ARG A 194 11.29 7.19 -5.36
C ARG A 194 10.43 6.35 -6.29
N SER A 195 9.69 5.36 -5.76
CA SER A 195 8.77 4.57 -6.58
C SER A 195 7.66 5.43 -7.20
N ILE A 196 7.06 6.34 -6.43
CA ILE A 196 6.01 7.24 -6.93
C ILE A 196 6.58 8.18 -8.01
N GLU A 197 7.78 8.71 -7.81
CA GLU A 197 8.44 9.61 -8.74
C GLU A 197 8.82 8.93 -10.05
N GLN A 198 9.43 7.73 -9.99
CA GLN A 198 9.81 6.93 -11.17
C GLN A 198 8.61 6.52 -12.02
N ASN A 199 7.46 6.29 -11.38
CA ASN A 199 6.21 5.92 -12.07
C ASN A 199 5.35 7.13 -12.44
N ARG A 200 5.94 8.31 -12.56
CA ARG A 200 5.26 9.53 -12.99
C ARG A 200 4.62 9.32 -14.37
N PRO A 201 3.30 9.53 -14.51
CA PRO A 201 2.62 9.44 -15.79
C PRO A 201 3.14 10.47 -16.80
N SER A 202 3.28 10.07 -18.05
CA SER A 202 3.84 10.91 -19.14
C SER A 202 3.00 12.16 -19.45
N GLY A 203 1.70 12.11 -19.16
CA GLY A 203 0.77 13.25 -19.37
C GLY A 203 0.90 14.38 -18.34
N VAL A 204 1.72 14.21 -17.29
CA VAL A 204 1.85 15.23 -16.22
C VAL A 204 2.87 16.29 -16.57
N LYS A 205 2.42 17.55 -16.69
CA LYS A 205 3.28 18.72 -16.93
C LYS A 205 3.55 19.48 -15.63
N GLY A 206 4.77 20.02 -15.47
CA GLY A 206 5.14 20.85 -14.31
C GLY A 206 5.44 20.05 -13.05
N LYS A 207 5.20 20.63 -11.88
CA LYS A 207 5.45 19.96 -10.58
C LYS A 207 4.52 18.76 -10.41
N TYR A 208 5.10 17.60 -10.10
CA TYR A 208 4.36 16.35 -9.91
C TYR A 208 3.72 16.26 -8.52
N PHE A 209 4.53 16.48 -7.48
CA PHE A 209 4.04 16.53 -6.11
C PHE A 209 3.52 17.96 -5.78
N LYS A 210 2.28 18.05 -5.32
CA LYS A 210 1.72 19.29 -4.75
C LYS A 210 2.07 19.41 -3.29
N ASN A 211 1.76 18.38 -2.51
CA ASN A 211 2.02 18.30 -1.08
C ASN A 211 2.26 16.86 -0.68
N ILE A 212 3.08 16.66 0.34
CA ILE A 212 3.35 15.35 0.94
C ILE A 212 3.07 15.46 2.43
N PHE A 213 2.31 14.52 2.96
CA PHE A 213 2.00 14.42 4.38
C PHE A 213 2.31 13.01 4.88
N ILE A 214 2.78 12.93 6.11
CA ILE A 214 2.89 11.68 6.84
C ILE A 214 2.03 11.76 8.10
N CYS A 215 1.43 10.66 8.52
CA CYS A 215 0.68 10.60 9.77
C CYS A 215 0.72 9.19 10.36
N THR A 216 0.38 9.10 11.64
CA THR A 216 0.03 7.83 12.29
C THR A 216 -1.48 7.69 12.35
N THR A 217 -1.99 6.47 12.58
CA THR A 217 -3.43 6.16 12.59
C THR A 217 -4.26 7.13 13.43
N MET A 218 -3.76 7.55 14.60
CA MET A 218 -4.46 8.44 15.54
C MET A 218 -3.73 9.77 15.76
N GLY A 219 -2.64 10.00 15.03
CA GLY A 219 -1.83 11.21 15.11
C GLY A 219 -2.30 12.33 14.19
N PRO A 220 -1.72 13.53 14.35
CA PRO A 220 -1.90 14.63 13.40
C PRO A 220 -1.10 14.39 12.13
N SER A 221 -1.50 15.03 11.04
CA SER A 221 -0.72 15.05 9.80
C SER A 221 0.48 15.99 9.92
N ILE A 222 1.62 15.55 9.41
CA ILE A 222 2.88 16.28 9.36
C ILE A 222 3.19 16.55 7.90
N GLN A 223 3.34 17.80 7.52
CA GLN A 223 3.67 18.19 6.15
C GLN A 223 5.18 18.14 5.94
N LEU A 224 5.60 17.45 4.87
CA LEU A 224 6.98 17.42 4.41
C LEU A 224 7.19 18.41 3.27
N ASP A 225 8.38 18.99 3.21
CA ASP A 225 8.82 19.72 2.03
C ASP A 225 9.06 18.73 0.89
N VAL A 226 8.61 19.07 -0.31
CA VAL A 226 8.79 18.20 -1.49
C VAL A 226 10.28 18.07 -1.84
N GLY A 227 11.08 19.11 -1.63
CA GLY A 227 12.53 19.10 -1.87
C GLY A 227 13.38 18.31 -0.85
N ILE A 228 12.75 17.66 0.13
CA ILE A 228 13.47 16.89 1.17
C ILE A 228 14.10 15.58 0.63
N PHE A 229 13.64 15.13 -0.53
CA PHE A 229 14.07 13.87 -1.15
C PHE A 229 15.03 14.09 -2.33
N ASP A 230 15.24 15.33 -2.76
CA ASP A 230 16.22 15.76 -3.78
C ASP A 230 17.67 15.85 -3.19
#